data_77fb259edf5b9646a3295adefe01bff9
#
_entry.id   77fb259edf5b9646a3295adefe01bff9
#
_cell.length_a   1.000
_cell.length_b   1.000
_cell.length_c   1.000
_cell.angle_alpha   90.00
_cell.angle_beta   90.00
_cell.angle_gamma   90.00
#
_symmetry.space_group_name_H-M   'P 1'
#
loop_
_entity.id
_entity.type
_entity.pdbx_description
1 polymer ?
#
loop_
_entity_poly.entity_id
_entity_poly.type
_entity_poly.pdbx_seq_one_letter_code
_entity_poly.pdbx_strand_id
1 'polypeptide(L)'
;DHMAGLLPEYEVILAEEVVDKDIIDFAVVWLPEPGWLKSFPNLKCIFSIGSGIDHILKDKELPQHLPIVRLTGTDLSTRMREYVVLHVLRLHRRLPEVEESQKTEEWNQIIEPPANNRTVGIMGLGNLGADCAQILSKIGFNVLGWAKSKKSLEGVESFVGNSGFDTFLSKSD
;
A
#
# COMPACT_ATOMS: atom_id res chain seq x y z
N ASP A 1 16.75 11.31 -15.64
CA ASP A 1 16.37 12.41 -16.55
C ASP A 1 14.99 13.02 -16.26
N HIS A 2 13.97 12.21 -15.91
CA HIS A 2 12.63 12.76 -15.64
C HIS A 2 12.61 13.64 -14.36
N MET A 3 13.26 13.20 -13.31
CA MET A 3 13.33 13.95 -12.03
C MET A 3 14.09 15.27 -12.21
N ALA A 4 15.20 15.27 -12.93
CA ALA A 4 15.95 16.49 -13.23
C ALA A 4 15.12 17.54 -14.01
N GLY A 5 14.25 17.07 -14.91
CA GLY A 5 13.31 17.95 -15.62
C GLY A 5 12.22 18.57 -14.74
N LEU A 6 11.85 17.93 -13.63
CA LEU A 6 10.86 18.43 -12.67
C LEU A 6 11.45 19.35 -11.60
N LEU A 7 12.77 19.30 -11.39
CA LEU A 7 13.50 20.02 -10.36
C LEU A 7 14.66 20.82 -10.95
N PRO A 8 14.38 21.79 -11.84
CA PRO A 8 15.41 22.52 -12.57
C PRO A 8 16.33 23.37 -11.68
N GLU A 9 15.92 23.65 -10.45
CA GLU A 9 16.71 24.39 -9.44
C GLU A 9 17.69 23.49 -8.68
N TYR A 10 17.65 22.16 -8.87
CA TYR A 10 18.55 21.20 -8.22
C TYR A 10 19.37 20.43 -9.25
N GLU A 11 20.61 20.16 -8.92
CA GLU A 11 21.42 19.18 -9.64
C GLU A 11 21.04 17.77 -9.17
N VAL A 12 20.54 16.93 -10.09
CA VAL A 12 20.17 15.54 -9.81
C VAL A 12 21.27 14.62 -10.29
N ILE A 13 21.92 13.93 -9.37
CA ILE A 13 23.06 13.04 -9.61
C ILE A 13 22.65 11.61 -9.30
N LEU A 14 22.98 10.64 -10.15
CA LEU A 14 22.77 9.23 -9.85
C LEU A 14 23.72 8.75 -8.74
N ALA A 15 23.26 7.83 -7.91
CA ALA A 15 24.02 7.37 -6.74
C ALA A 15 25.43 6.85 -7.09
N GLU A 16 25.57 6.17 -8.23
CA GLU A 16 26.81 5.65 -8.79
C GLU A 16 27.74 6.72 -9.35
N GLU A 17 27.24 7.92 -9.62
CA GLU A 17 27.98 9.04 -10.18
C GLU A 17 28.43 10.05 -9.12
N VAL A 18 28.03 9.85 -7.85
CA VAL A 18 28.40 10.75 -6.76
C VAL A 18 29.87 10.60 -6.41
N VAL A 19 30.68 11.60 -6.80
CA VAL A 19 32.12 11.68 -6.46
C VAL A 19 32.34 12.44 -5.17
N ASP A 20 31.69 13.59 -5.01
CA ASP A 20 31.77 14.41 -3.81
C ASP A 20 30.49 14.26 -2.97
N LYS A 21 30.63 13.67 -1.78
CA LYS A 21 29.51 13.44 -0.87
C LYS A 21 29.10 14.66 -0.08
N ASP A 22 29.94 15.66 -0.02
CA ASP A 22 29.73 16.88 0.77
C ASP A 22 28.70 17.81 0.11
N ILE A 23 28.47 17.67 -1.19
CA ILE A 23 27.51 18.50 -1.92
C ILE A 23 26.07 17.97 -1.88
N ILE A 24 25.85 16.77 -1.32
CA ILE A 24 24.54 16.13 -1.34
C ILE A 24 23.68 16.64 -0.18
N ASP A 25 22.65 17.40 -0.52
CA ASP A 25 21.66 17.93 0.40
C ASP A 25 20.46 16.97 0.63
N PHE A 26 20.06 16.24 -0.40
CA PHE A 26 18.87 15.39 -0.39
C PHE A 26 19.16 14.03 -1.02
N ALA A 27 18.62 12.97 -0.42
CA ALA A 27 18.71 11.62 -0.99
C ALA A 27 17.32 11.09 -1.32
N VAL A 28 17.11 10.66 -2.56
CA VAL A 28 15.90 9.96 -3.00
C VAL A 28 16.24 8.48 -3.13
N VAL A 29 15.64 7.63 -2.30
CA VAL A 29 16.11 6.26 -2.13
C VAL A 29 14.99 5.21 -2.20
N TRP A 30 15.41 4.01 -2.64
CA TRP A 30 14.68 2.76 -2.47
C TRP A 30 15.68 1.66 -2.09
N LEU A 31 15.49 1.06 -0.91
CA LEU A 31 16.39 0.01 -0.38
C LEU A 31 17.89 0.41 -0.39
N PRO A 32 18.28 1.54 0.20
CA PRO A 32 19.68 1.92 0.26
C PRO A 32 20.50 0.89 1.06
N GLU A 33 21.77 0.72 0.71
CA GLU A 33 22.70 -0.12 1.49
C GLU A 33 22.83 0.42 2.92
N PRO A 34 22.94 -0.47 3.93
CA PRO A 34 23.15 -0.05 5.31
C PRO A 34 24.39 0.84 5.47
N GLY A 35 24.26 1.94 6.18
CA GLY A 35 25.31 2.93 6.39
C GLY A 35 25.56 3.89 5.21
N TRP A 36 24.96 3.65 4.04
CA TRP A 36 25.17 4.52 2.88
C TRP A 36 24.69 5.96 3.14
N LEU A 37 23.52 6.13 3.74
CA LEU A 37 22.97 7.45 4.06
C LEU A 37 23.82 8.24 5.07
N LYS A 38 24.50 7.57 6.00
CA LYS A 38 25.43 8.18 6.95
C LYS A 38 26.67 8.76 6.27
N SER A 39 27.02 8.27 5.09
CA SER A 39 28.22 8.72 4.38
C SER A 39 28.09 10.11 3.76
N PHE A 40 26.92 10.75 3.84
CA PHE A 40 26.65 12.10 3.32
C PHE A 40 26.59 13.10 4.48
N PRO A 41 27.65 13.87 4.74
CA PRO A 41 27.76 14.69 5.96
C PRO A 41 26.77 15.87 5.99
N ASN A 42 26.39 16.38 4.83
CA ASN A 42 25.51 17.55 4.69
C ASN A 42 24.06 17.21 4.34
N LEU A 43 23.69 15.90 4.40
CA LEU A 43 22.34 15.45 4.08
C LEU A 43 21.30 16.11 5.00
N LYS A 44 20.26 16.70 4.42
CA LYS A 44 19.21 17.45 5.13
C LYS A 44 17.90 16.66 5.23
N CYS A 45 17.60 15.82 4.24
CA CYS A 45 16.35 15.05 4.20
C CYS A 45 16.50 13.79 3.33
N ILE A 46 15.78 12.75 3.72
CA ILE A 46 15.70 11.49 2.99
C ILE A 46 14.29 11.35 2.40
N PHE A 47 14.19 11.12 1.11
CA PHE A 47 12.93 10.88 0.40
C PHE A 47 12.85 9.39 0.02
N SER A 48 11.87 8.68 0.53
CA SER A 48 11.56 7.32 0.08
C SER A 48 10.61 7.36 -1.11
N ILE A 49 10.97 6.68 -2.21
CA ILE A 49 10.06 6.50 -3.35
C ILE A 49 8.94 5.49 -3.05
N GLY A 50 8.96 4.87 -1.88
CA GLY A 50 7.94 3.97 -1.40
C GLY A 50 7.08 4.57 -0.29
N SER A 51 5.88 4.02 -0.12
CA SER A 51 4.98 4.38 0.99
C SER A 51 5.44 3.80 2.34
N GLY A 52 6.05 2.62 2.33
CA GLY A 52 6.69 1.98 3.49
C GLY A 52 8.13 2.42 3.63
N ILE A 53 8.60 2.63 4.86
CA ILE A 53 9.98 3.04 5.17
C ILE A 53 10.70 2.06 6.10
N ASP A 54 10.11 0.89 6.37
CA ASP A 54 10.68 -0.11 7.28
C ASP A 54 12.09 -0.55 6.87
N HIS A 55 12.35 -0.60 5.57
CA HIS A 55 13.66 -0.94 5.01
C HIS A 55 14.72 0.13 5.32
N ILE A 56 14.36 1.41 5.37
CA ILE A 56 15.25 2.50 5.77
C ILE A 56 15.46 2.47 7.29
N LEU A 57 14.38 2.28 8.07
CA LEU A 57 14.44 2.24 9.53
C LEU A 57 15.19 1.03 10.11
N LYS A 58 15.41 -0.03 9.32
CA LYS A 58 16.22 -1.19 9.73
C LYS A 58 17.72 -0.89 9.76
N ASP A 59 18.16 0.15 9.08
CA ASP A 59 19.56 0.57 9.09
C ASP A 59 19.93 1.12 10.46
N LYS A 60 20.84 0.43 11.18
CA LYS A 60 21.32 0.83 12.51
C LYS A 60 22.21 2.08 12.48
N GLU A 61 22.74 2.40 11.30
CA GLU A 61 23.58 3.56 11.09
C GLU A 61 22.81 4.76 10.51
N LEU A 62 21.50 4.65 10.37
CA LEU A 62 20.64 5.72 9.87
C LEU A 62 20.79 6.99 10.73
N PRO A 63 21.07 8.16 10.13
CA PRO A 63 21.13 9.42 10.86
C PRO A 63 19.77 9.79 11.46
N GLN A 64 19.61 9.60 12.78
CA GLN A 64 18.32 9.72 13.48
C GLN A 64 17.75 11.16 13.53
N HIS A 65 18.57 12.15 13.25
CA HIS A 65 18.16 13.57 13.25
C HIS A 65 17.54 14.00 11.92
N LEU A 66 17.68 13.20 10.85
CA LEU A 66 17.19 13.57 9.54
C LEU A 66 15.70 13.23 9.37
N PRO A 67 14.90 14.13 8.81
CA PRO A 67 13.55 13.82 8.44
C PRO A 67 13.49 12.83 7.27
N ILE A 68 12.53 11.91 7.34
CA ILE A 68 12.24 10.97 6.26
C ILE A 68 10.87 11.29 5.69
N VAL A 69 10.84 11.67 4.43
CA VAL A 69 9.60 11.89 3.66
C VAL A 69 9.31 10.65 2.83
N ARG A 70 8.08 10.17 2.90
CA ARG A 70 7.63 8.99 2.15
C ARG A 70 6.59 9.34 1.11
N LEU A 71 6.53 8.54 0.05
CA LEU A 71 5.51 8.70 -0.97
C LEU A 71 4.12 8.36 -0.41
N THR A 72 3.20 9.33 -0.44
CA THR A 72 1.81 9.18 0.02
C THR A 72 0.80 9.67 -1.02
N GLY A 73 1.16 9.61 -2.30
CA GLY A 73 0.37 10.17 -3.39
C GLY A 73 -0.95 9.45 -3.65
N THR A 74 -1.92 10.18 -4.21
CA THR A 74 -3.25 9.67 -4.61
C THR A 74 -3.16 8.60 -5.70
N ASP A 75 -2.15 8.65 -6.57
CA ASP A 75 -1.92 7.66 -7.62
C ASP A 75 -1.72 6.25 -7.04
N LEU A 76 -0.91 6.12 -5.99
CA LEU A 76 -0.71 4.83 -5.31
C LEU A 76 -2.02 4.29 -4.73
N SER A 77 -2.82 5.14 -4.08
CA SER A 77 -4.11 4.75 -3.51
C SER A 77 -5.08 4.29 -4.61
N THR A 78 -5.12 5.00 -5.74
CA THR A 78 -5.96 4.65 -6.88
C THR A 78 -5.59 3.28 -7.46
N ARG A 79 -4.30 3.03 -7.72
CA ARG A 79 -3.82 1.74 -8.24
C ARG A 79 -4.07 0.58 -7.27
N MET A 80 -3.87 0.81 -5.97
CA MET A 80 -4.17 -0.21 -4.95
C MET A 80 -5.66 -0.50 -4.86
N ARG A 81 -6.51 0.49 -4.97
CA ARG A 81 -7.96 0.33 -5.02
C ARG A 81 -8.39 -0.52 -6.21
N GLU A 82 -7.89 -0.22 -7.41
CA GLU A 82 -8.17 -1.00 -8.62
C GLU A 82 -7.74 -2.47 -8.44
N TYR A 83 -6.52 -2.69 -7.92
CA TYR A 83 -5.99 -4.00 -7.64
C TYR A 83 -6.88 -4.79 -6.67
N VAL A 84 -7.25 -4.19 -5.53
CA VAL A 84 -8.08 -4.85 -4.51
C VAL A 84 -9.48 -5.15 -5.05
N VAL A 85 -10.12 -4.19 -5.73
CA VAL A 85 -11.44 -4.39 -6.33
C VAL A 85 -11.42 -5.51 -7.35
N LEU A 86 -10.41 -5.53 -8.23
CA LEU A 86 -10.23 -6.60 -9.23
C LEU A 86 -10.18 -7.98 -8.56
N HIS A 87 -9.33 -8.15 -7.54
CA HIS A 87 -9.15 -9.45 -6.91
C HIS A 87 -10.34 -9.88 -6.05
N VAL A 88 -10.98 -8.95 -5.34
CA VAL A 88 -12.21 -9.26 -4.60
C VAL A 88 -13.32 -9.71 -5.54
N LEU A 89 -13.55 -8.99 -6.64
CA LEU A 89 -14.55 -9.37 -7.64
C LEU A 89 -14.18 -10.68 -8.35
N ARG A 90 -12.91 -10.89 -8.67
CA ARG A 90 -12.42 -12.15 -9.27
C ARG A 90 -12.76 -13.36 -8.39
N LEU A 91 -12.51 -13.27 -7.08
CA LEU A 91 -12.82 -14.35 -6.14
C LEU A 91 -14.32 -14.46 -5.89
N HIS A 92 -15.00 -13.34 -5.67
CA HIS A 92 -16.45 -13.30 -5.47
C HIS A 92 -17.21 -13.95 -6.64
N ARG A 93 -16.77 -13.71 -7.88
CA ARG A 93 -17.38 -14.28 -9.10
C ARG A 93 -16.81 -15.64 -9.48
N ARG A 94 -15.93 -16.24 -8.67
CA ARG A 94 -15.27 -17.52 -8.92
C ARG A 94 -14.62 -17.60 -10.32
N LEU A 95 -14.06 -16.47 -10.78
CA LEU A 95 -13.44 -16.42 -12.12
C LEU A 95 -12.37 -17.50 -12.34
N PRO A 96 -11.52 -17.90 -11.37
CA PRO A 96 -10.57 -18.99 -11.58
C PRO A 96 -11.23 -20.30 -12.02
N GLU A 97 -12.41 -20.62 -11.48
CA GLU A 97 -13.15 -21.83 -11.85
C GLU A 97 -13.81 -21.70 -13.24
N VAL A 98 -14.31 -20.49 -13.55
CA VAL A 98 -14.84 -20.20 -14.89
C VAL A 98 -13.73 -20.30 -15.95
N GLU A 99 -12.55 -19.75 -15.66
CA GLU A 99 -11.37 -19.81 -16.53
C GLU A 99 -10.91 -21.27 -16.76
N GLU A 100 -10.98 -22.12 -15.72
CA GLU A 100 -10.64 -23.53 -15.85
C GLU A 100 -11.68 -24.29 -16.66
N SER A 101 -12.96 -24.10 -16.40
CA SER A 101 -14.04 -24.68 -17.20
C SER A 101 -13.96 -24.27 -18.67
N GLN A 102 -13.53 -23.03 -18.95
CA GLN A 102 -13.31 -22.56 -20.33
C GLN A 102 -12.16 -23.33 -21.02
N LYS A 103 -11.08 -23.63 -20.30
CA LYS A 103 -9.95 -24.40 -20.86
C LYS A 103 -10.30 -25.86 -21.17
N THR A 104 -11.16 -26.44 -20.33
CA THR A 104 -11.63 -27.82 -20.49
C THR A 104 -12.84 -27.93 -21.43
N GLU A 105 -13.31 -26.79 -21.98
CA GLU A 105 -14.51 -26.71 -22.84
C GLU A 105 -15.79 -27.25 -22.16
N GLU A 106 -15.84 -27.17 -20.82
CA GLU A 106 -16.97 -27.61 -20.01
C GLU A 106 -17.91 -26.43 -19.70
N TRP A 107 -19.20 -26.61 -19.96
CA TRP A 107 -20.21 -25.67 -19.52
C TRP A 107 -20.54 -25.89 -18.04
N ASN A 108 -19.98 -25.05 -17.17
CA ASN A 108 -20.24 -25.07 -15.73
C ASN A 108 -20.97 -23.78 -15.32
N GLN A 109 -22.28 -23.91 -15.05
CA GLN A 109 -23.06 -22.76 -14.57
C GLN A 109 -22.81 -22.52 -13.09
N ILE A 110 -22.07 -21.46 -12.76
CA ILE A 110 -21.81 -21.03 -11.40
C ILE A 110 -22.79 -19.92 -11.03
N ILE A 111 -23.59 -20.13 -9.99
CA ILE A 111 -24.54 -19.14 -9.46
C ILE A 111 -23.99 -18.61 -8.13
N GLU A 112 -23.50 -17.38 -8.13
CA GLU A 112 -22.96 -16.71 -6.96
C GLU A 112 -23.97 -15.77 -6.33
N PRO A 113 -23.98 -15.63 -4.98
CA PRO A 113 -24.80 -14.65 -4.31
C PRO A 113 -24.38 -13.23 -4.74
N PRO A 114 -25.28 -12.24 -4.64
CA PRO A 114 -24.92 -10.86 -4.89
C PRO A 114 -23.98 -10.32 -3.80
N ALA A 115 -23.29 -9.21 -4.08
CA ALA A 115 -22.26 -8.64 -3.20
C ALA A 115 -22.75 -8.36 -1.78
N ASN A 116 -24.01 -7.95 -1.59
CA ASN A 116 -24.60 -7.69 -0.27
C ASN A 116 -24.78 -8.95 0.61
N ASN A 117 -24.57 -10.13 0.05
CA ASN A 117 -24.56 -11.40 0.80
C ASN A 117 -23.14 -11.91 1.05
N ARG A 118 -22.14 -11.07 0.79
CA ARG A 118 -20.71 -11.35 1.08
C ARG A 118 -20.13 -10.31 2.01
N THR A 119 -19.28 -10.78 2.90
CA THR A 119 -18.62 -9.94 3.90
C THR A 119 -17.12 -9.90 3.62
N VAL A 120 -16.61 -8.73 3.25
CA VAL A 120 -15.18 -8.53 2.98
C VAL A 120 -14.50 -7.90 4.17
N GLY A 121 -13.51 -8.58 4.73
CA GLY A 121 -12.68 -8.09 5.83
C GLY A 121 -11.45 -7.34 5.33
N ILE A 122 -11.22 -6.11 5.83
CA ILE A 122 -10.04 -5.30 5.55
C ILE A 122 -9.17 -5.17 6.79
N MET A 123 -7.98 -5.79 6.79
CA MET A 123 -7.00 -5.65 7.86
C MET A 123 -6.14 -4.40 7.65
N GLY A 124 -6.36 -3.39 8.50
CA GLY A 124 -5.67 -2.11 8.44
C GLY A 124 -6.51 -1.03 7.74
N LEU A 125 -7.07 -0.11 8.53
CA LEU A 125 -7.86 1.03 8.05
C LEU A 125 -7.01 2.32 8.03
N GLY A 126 -5.79 2.22 7.50
CA GLY A 126 -4.98 3.38 7.09
C GLY A 126 -5.46 3.94 5.75
N ASN A 127 -4.71 4.86 5.14
CA ASN A 127 -5.12 5.52 3.90
C ASN A 127 -5.56 4.53 2.80
N LEU A 128 -4.75 3.50 2.53
CA LEU A 128 -5.06 2.51 1.48
C LEU A 128 -6.25 1.61 1.85
N GLY A 129 -6.24 1.05 3.07
CA GLY A 129 -7.32 0.15 3.49
C GLY A 129 -8.66 0.86 3.66
N ALA A 130 -8.66 2.10 4.13
CA ALA A 130 -9.88 2.90 4.25
C ALA A 130 -10.49 3.19 2.86
N ASP A 131 -9.67 3.57 1.88
CA ASP A 131 -10.11 3.83 0.51
C ASP A 131 -10.68 2.54 -0.15
N CYS A 132 -9.99 1.41 0.02
CA CYS A 132 -10.47 0.11 -0.46
C CYS A 132 -11.79 -0.30 0.23
N ALA A 133 -11.91 -0.12 1.54
CA ALA A 133 -13.12 -0.46 2.28
C ALA A 133 -14.34 0.35 1.79
N GLN A 134 -14.17 1.64 1.57
CA GLN A 134 -15.23 2.51 1.09
C GLN A 134 -15.69 2.15 -0.33
N ILE A 135 -14.78 1.83 -1.25
CA ILE A 135 -15.19 1.46 -2.61
C ILE A 135 -15.88 0.09 -2.64
N LEU A 136 -15.43 -0.89 -1.86
CA LEU A 136 -16.08 -2.19 -1.76
C LEU A 136 -17.50 -2.07 -1.16
N SER A 137 -17.69 -1.21 -0.17
CA SER A 137 -19.02 -0.87 0.37
C SER A 137 -19.92 -0.24 -0.71
N LYS A 138 -19.39 0.67 -1.53
CA LYS A 138 -20.15 1.27 -2.65
C LYS A 138 -20.50 0.26 -3.76
N ILE A 139 -19.72 -0.79 -3.95
CA ILE A 139 -20.05 -1.89 -4.85
C ILE A 139 -21.20 -2.74 -4.28
N GLY A 140 -21.42 -2.69 -2.97
CA GLY A 140 -22.51 -3.36 -2.28
C GLY A 140 -22.10 -4.50 -1.36
N PHE A 141 -20.80 -4.73 -1.13
CA PHE A 141 -20.34 -5.71 -0.15
C PHE A 141 -20.64 -5.25 1.28
N ASN A 142 -20.88 -6.19 2.19
CA ASN A 142 -20.75 -5.93 3.61
C ASN A 142 -19.27 -5.81 3.91
N VAL A 143 -18.83 -4.68 4.49
CA VAL A 143 -17.40 -4.45 4.72
C VAL A 143 -17.11 -4.33 6.21
N LEU A 144 -16.18 -5.18 6.67
CA LEU A 144 -15.61 -5.11 8.00
C LEU A 144 -14.20 -4.55 7.91
N GLY A 145 -13.82 -3.76 8.90
CA GLY A 145 -12.48 -3.23 8.99
C GLY A 145 -11.86 -3.47 10.36
N TRP A 146 -10.62 -3.94 10.39
CA TRP A 146 -9.86 -4.08 11.64
C TRP A 146 -8.68 -3.11 11.67
N ALA A 147 -8.45 -2.46 12.81
CA ALA A 147 -7.30 -1.59 13.04
C ALA A 147 -6.83 -1.60 14.49
N LYS A 148 -5.57 -1.18 14.75
CA LYS A 148 -5.04 -1.03 16.11
C LYS A 148 -5.77 0.05 16.92
N SER A 149 -6.26 1.10 16.26
CA SER A 149 -7.01 2.20 16.86
C SER A 149 -8.38 2.35 16.22
N LYS A 150 -9.34 2.89 16.97
CA LYS A 150 -10.72 3.09 16.49
C LYS A 150 -10.73 3.95 15.22
N LYS A 151 -11.46 3.48 14.22
CA LYS A 151 -11.74 4.19 12.97
C LYS A 151 -13.24 4.25 12.76
N SER A 152 -13.71 5.34 12.16
CA SER A 152 -15.10 5.51 11.77
C SER A 152 -15.12 5.79 10.27
N LEU A 153 -15.67 4.86 9.51
CA LEU A 153 -15.79 4.95 8.05
C LEU A 153 -17.23 4.62 7.69
N GLU A 154 -17.82 5.41 6.81
CA GLU A 154 -19.19 5.18 6.33
C GLU A 154 -19.29 3.84 5.60
N GLY A 155 -20.31 3.05 5.94
CA GLY A 155 -20.53 1.74 5.34
C GLY A 155 -19.55 0.63 5.77
N VAL A 156 -18.76 0.84 6.85
CA VAL A 156 -17.76 -0.13 7.34
C VAL A 156 -17.96 -0.39 8.83
N GLU A 157 -18.22 -1.64 9.21
CA GLU A 157 -18.21 -2.07 10.61
C GLU A 157 -16.76 -2.20 11.10
N SER A 158 -16.38 -1.47 12.15
CA SER A 158 -14.99 -1.37 12.61
C SER A 158 -14.71 -2.17 13.86
N PHE A 159 -13.65 -2.95 13.86
CA PHE A 159 -13.10 -3.73 14.97
C PHE A 159 -11.75 -3.18 15.40
N VAL A 160 -11.44 -3.26 16.69
CA VAL A 160 -10.26 -2.60 17.27
C VAL A 160 -9.44 -3.57 18.13
N GLY A 161 -8.14 -3.51 17.95
CA GLY A 161 -7.17 -4.20 18.79
C GLY A 161 -7.30 -5.72 18.77
N ASN A 162 -6.58 -6.39 19.68
CA ASN A 162 -6.55 -7.85 19.72
C ASN A 162 -7.91 -8.46 20.09
N SER A 163 -8.65 -7.81 20.99
CA SER A 163 -9.98 -8.32 21.42
C SER A 163 -11.03 -8.31 20.30
N GLY A 164 -10.90 -7.46 19.31
CA GLY A 164 -11.80 -7.41 18.17
C GLY A 164 -11.37 -8.27 16.99
N PHE A 165 -10.14 -8.80 17.01
CA PHE A 165 -9.57 -9.47 15.84
C PHE A 165 -10.26 -10.81 15.51
N ASP A 166 -10.46 -11.66 16.50
CA ASP A 166 -11.10 -12.96 16.30
C ASP A 166 -12.56 -12.81 15.82
N THR A 167 -13.28 -11.83 16.37
CA THR A 167 -14.64 -11.52 15.93
C THR A 167 -14.66 -11.01 14.51
N PHE A 168 -13.72 -10.14 14.15
CA PHE A 168 -13.54 -9.65 12.77
C PHE A 168 -13.31 -10.80 11.79
N LEU A 169 -12.38 -11.72 12.12
CA LEU A 169 -12.08 -12.88 11.26
C LEU A 169 -13.29 -13.82 11.13
N SER A 170 -13.97 -14.12 12.24
CA SER A 170 -15.12 -15.06 12.23
C SER A 170 -16.33 -14.54 11.44
N LYS A 171 -16.42 -13.25 11.18
CA LYS A 171 -17.49 -12.62 10.42
C LYS A 171 -17.11 -12.35 8.95
N SER A 172 -15.84 -12.55 8.58
CA SER A 172 -15.35 -12.34 7.20
C SER A 172 -15.45 -13.65 6.39
N ASP A 173 -15.82 -13.54 5.08
CA ASP A 173 -15.85 -14.67 4.14
C ASP A 173 -14.48 -15.06 3.56
#